data_3905ba7bf64934b9dc420d0e5f8f2d36
#
_entry.id   3905ba7bf64934b9dc420d0e5f8f2d36
#
_cell.length_a   1.000
_cell.length_b   1.000
_cell.length_c   1.000
_cell.angle_alpha   90.00
_cell.angle_beta   90.00
_cell.angle_gamma   90.00
#
_symmetry.space_group_name_H-M   'P 1'
#
loop_
_entity.id
_entity.type
_entity.pdbx_description
1 polymer ?
#
loop_
_entity_poly.entity_id
_entity_poly.type
_entity_poly.pdbx_seq_one_letter_code
_entity_poly.pdbx_strand_id
1 'polypeptide(L)'
;VDKTFTNFAMSGIDKRYYGVEAAVSVPVWNGISVVGAINWGDYTYTSNPDFVQTIDNSEKIARGDKGLWDGLHVESSPQLALNVGLDYRGPRNWFAGLNFNYYDKLYLSMNPYYRTSQATQYYANIIINESQKGSDMNVEAMKAAARGIRDMRAQEKFGGYCTLSANVGKNWYIHRVYMLGFSLEVKNILNNQDIRTGGYEQMRLRRVRTPEGVKFSRFDSKYFYMLGTTYYLNVYFRF
;
A
#
# COMPACT_ATOMS: atom_id res chain seq x y z
N VAL A 1 -27.48 -4.70 -18.26
CA VAL A 1 -26.87 -3.66 -17.40
C VAL A 1 -26.19 -2.68 -18.32
N ASP A 2 -26.79 -1.52 -18.48
CA ASP A 2 -26.22 -0.43 -19.28
C ASP A 2 -24.86 -0.05 -18.67
N LYS A 3 -23.81 -0.19 -19.47
CA LYS A 3 -22.46 0.24 -19.09
C LYS A 3 -22.38 1.74 -19.33
N THR A 4 -22.69 2.51 -18.31
CA THR A 4 -22.59 3.96 -18.37
C THR A 4 -21.24 4.39 -17.86
N PHE A 5 -20.57 5.25 -18.60
CA PHE A 5 -19.33 5.86 -18.17
C PHE A 5 -19.63 6.86 -17.03
N THR A 6 -18.89 6.77 -15.94
CA THR A 6 -19.11 7.66 -14.80
C THR A 6 -17.80 8.32 -14.39
N ASN A 7 -17.87 9.62 -14.11
CA ASN A 7 -16.77 10.36 -13.50
C ASN A 7 -17.10 10.58 -12.02
N PHE A 8 -16.09 10.63 -11.18
CA PHE A 8 -16.26 11.06 -9.79
C PHE A 8 -15.18 12.05 -9.41
N ALA A 9 -15.55 12.99 -8.57
CA ALA A 9 -14.66 13.97 -7.97
C ALA A 9 -14.79 13.91 -6.46
N MET A 10 -13.69 14.17 -5.78
CA MET A 10 -13.63 14.25 -4.33
C MET A 10 -12.95 15.54 -3.92
N SER A 11 -13.46 16.16 -2.86
CA SER A 11 -12.90 17.39 -2.29
C SER A 11 -12.90 17.35 -0.76
N GLY A 12 -12.12 18.19 -0.12
CA GLY A 12 -12.00 18.21 1.33
C GLY A 12 -11.25 16.97 1.87
N ILE A 13 -10.20 16.52 1.19
CA ILE A 13 -9.35 15.40 1.63
C ILE A 13 -8.21 15.98 2.46
N ASP A 14 -8.32 15.88 3.78
CA ASP A 14 -7.27 16.27 4.69
C ASP A 14 -6.50 15.04 5.20
N LYS A 15 -5.19 15.21 5.34
CA LYS A 15 -4.28 14.16 5.81
C LYS A 15 -3.34 14.72 6.86
N ARG A 16 -3.01 13.89 7.83
CA ARG A 16 -2.00 14.20 8.84
C ARG A 16 -0.84 13.22 8.71
N TYR A 17 0.36 13.77 8.67
CA TYR A 17 1.61 13.03 8.63
C TYR A 17 2.46 13.46 9.81
N TYR A 18 2.87 12.52 10.65
CA TYR A 18 3.90 12.75 11.64
C TYR A 18 4.77 11.50 11.78
N GLY A 19 6.03 11.69 12.13
CA GLY A 19 6.96 10.59 12.23
C GLY A 19 8.35 11.04 12.62
N VAL A 20 9.25 10.08 12.65
CA VAL A 20 10.67 10.27 12.93
C VAL A 20 11.48 9.58 11.85
N GLU A 21 12.48 10.29 11.35
CA GLU A 21 13.47 9.77 10.42
C GLU A 21 14.86 9.93 11.03
N ALA A 22 15.67 8.88 10.94
CA ALA A 22 17.05 8.92 11.36
C ALA A 22 17.89 8.07 10.43
N ALA A 23 19.12 8.51 10.18
CA ALA A 23 20.10 7.74 9.43
C ALA A 23 21.49 7.92 10.02
N VAL A 24 22.29 6.87 9.98
CA VAL A 24 23.66 6.85 10.45
C VAL A 24 24.53 6.07 9.48
N SER A 25 25.77 6.53 9.30
CA SER A 25 26.81 5.80 8.57
C SER A 25 28.08 5.84 9.40
N VAL A 26 28.60 4.67 9.75
CA VAL A 26 29.76 4.52 10.62
C VAL A 26 30.83 3.72 9.88
N PRO A 27 32.01 4.28 9.63
CA PRO A 27 33.15 3.52 9.14
C PRO A 27 33.63 2.56 10.24
N VAL A 28 33.62 1.26 9.94
CA VAL A 28 33.95 0.21 10.93
C VAL A 28 35.29 -0.47 10.65
N TRP A 29 35.70 -0.53 9.39
CA TRP A 29 36.98 -1.08 8.97
C TRP A 29 37.45 -0.38 7.72
N ASN A 30 38.68 -0.70 7.30
CA ASN A 30 39.33 -0.11 6.12
C ASN A 30 38.46 -0.27 4.87
N GLY A 31 37.83 0.83 4.47
CA GLY A 31 36.91 0.89 3.35
C GLY A 31 35.51 0.30 3.57
N ILE A 32 35.17 -0.19 4.78
CA ILE A 32 33.85 -0.72 5.11
C ILE A 32 33.13 0.24 6.05
N SER A 33 31.89 0.59 5.70
CA SER A 33 30.96 1.35 6.55
C SER A 33 29.68 0.56 6.77
N VAL A 34 29.15 0.66 7.97
CA VAL A 34 27.78 0.21 8.30
C VAL A 34 26.86 1.39 8.15
N VAL A 35 25.75 1.18 7.44
CA VAL A 35 24.70 2.18 7.24
C VAL A 35 23.43 1.69 7.92
N GLY A 36 22.76 2.57 8.64
CA GLY A 36 21.45 2.31 9.21
C GLY A 36 20.52 3.47 8.91
N ALA A 37 19.28 3.17 8.59
CA ALA A 37 18.23 4.18 8.44
C ALA A 37 16.89 3.65 8.96
N ILE A 38 16.13 4.52 9.57
CA ILE A 38 14.76 4.27 10.01
C ILE A 38 13.87 5.43 9.58
N ASN A 39 12.70 5.08 9.06
CA ASN A 39 11.55 5.96 8.95
C ASN A 39 10.39 5.29 9.69
N TRP A 40 9.85 5.96 10.69
CA TRP A 40 8.66 5.54 11.41
C TRP A 40 7.65 6.68 11.41
N GLY A 41 6.44 6.39 10.94
CA GLY A 41 5.39 7.38 10.88
C GLY A 41 4.01 6.82 11.20
N ASP A 42 3.06 7.74 11.32
CA ASP A 42 1.64 7.49 11.36
C ASP A 42 0.94 8.52 10.43
N TYR A 43 0.45 8.02 9.33
CA TYR A 43 -0.13 8.81 8.24
C TYR A 43 -1.60 8.46 8.13
N THR A 44 -2.47 9.41 8.47
CA THR A 44 -3.92 9.19 8.56
C THR A 44 -4.71 10.26 7.83
N TYR A 45 -5.87 9.87 7.33
CA TYR A 45 -6.89 10.82 6.89
C TYR A 45 -7.55 11.45 8.11
N THR A 46 -7.82 12.76 8.06
CA THR A 46 -8.41 13.54 9.16
C THR A 46 -9.71 14.21 8.77
N SER A 47 -10.26 13.88 7.61
CA SER A 47 -11.55 14.39 7.14
C SER A 47 -12.35 13.32 6.41
N ASN A 48 -13.64 13.56 6.31
CA ASN A 48 -14.58 12.83 5.48
C ASN A 48 -14.86 13.65 4.21
N PRO A 49 -14.24 13.31 3.06
CA PRO A 49 -14.34 14.12 1.86
C PRO A 49 -15.74 14.15 1.27
N ASP A 50 -16.05 15.21 0.57
CA ASP A 50 -17.21 15.30 -0.29
C ASP A 50 -16.98 14.49 -1.57
N PHE A 51 -17.97 13.70 -1.95
CA PHE A 51 -17.96 12.84 -3.13
C PHE A 51 -19.08 13.26 -4.09
N VAL A 52 -18.73 13.48 -5.35
CA VAL A 52 -19.68 13.83 -6.40
C VAL A 52 -19.48 12.91 -7.59
N GLN A 53 -20.54 12.35 -8.10
CA GLN A 53 -20.56 11.50 -9.29
C GLN A 53 -21.39 12.13 -10.40
N THR A 54 -20.85 12.12 -11.62
CA THR A 54 -21.59 12.49 -12.85
C THR A 54 -21.62 11.31 -13.81
N ILE A 55 -22.63 11.30 -14.69
CA ILE A 55 -22.81 10.26 -15.71
C ILE A 55 -22.43 10.84 -17.08
N ASP A 56 -21.56 10.13 -17.80
CA ASP A 56 -20.97 10.59 -19.07
C ASP A 56 -20.32 11.99 -18.94
N ASN A 57 -20.38 12.77 -19.99
CA ASN A 57 -19.94 14.18 -19.99
C ASN A 57 -21.03 15.14 -19.50
N SER A 58 -22.00 14.64 -18.72
CA SER A 58 -23.08 15.47 -18.17
C SER A 58 -22.56 16.33 -17.02
N GLU A 59 -22.87 17.60 -17.03
CA GLU A 59 -22.64 18.51 -15.90
C GLU A 59 -23.58 18.22 -14.71
N LYS A 60 -24.60 17.40 -14.90
CA LYS A 60 -25.56 17.06 -13.85
C LYS A 60 -24.93 16.12 -12.84
N ILE A 61 -25.01 16.49 -11.58
CA ILE A 61 -24.65 15.64 -10.47
C ILE A 61 -25.65 14.48 -10.41
N ALA A 62 -25.17 13.25 -10.67
CA ALA A 62 -25.97 12.06 -10.53
C ALA A 62 -26.06 11.59 -9.07
N ARG A 63 -25.02 11.87 -8.26
CA ARG A 63 -24.92 11.52 -6.86
C ARG A 63 -23.98 12.45 -6.12
N GLY A 64 -24.42 12.96 -4.97
CA GLY A 64 -23.58 13.59 -3.94
C GLY A 64 -23.57 12.72 -2.69
N ASP A 65 -22.44 12.60 -2.01
CA ASP A 65 -22.26 11.77 -0.82
C ASP A 65 -21.08 12.26 0.03
N LYS A 66 -20.90 11.68 1.21
CA LYS A 66 -19.72 11.85 2.06
C LYS A 66 -18.88 10.57 2.06
N GLY A 67 -17.60 10.71 1.83
CA GLY A 67 -16.64 9.65 2.10
C GLY A 67 -16.53 9.39 3.60
N LEU A 68 -16.24 8.17 4.00
CA LEU A 68 -16.03 7.77 5.40
C LEU A 68 -14.56 7.37 5.58
N TRP A 69 -13.66 8.36 5.58
CA TRP A 69 -12.21 8.18 5.53
C TRP A 69 -11.49 8.62 6.80
N ASP A 70 -12.12 9.44 7.61
CA ASP A 70 -11.53 9.90 8.87
C ASP A 70 -11.05 8.74 9.73
N GLY A 71 -9.80 8.84 10.22
CA GLY A 71 -9.12 7.82 10.99
C GLY A 71 -8.53 6.66 10.18
N LEU A 72 -8.71 6.58 8.86
CA LEU A 72 -8.07 5.56 8.03
C LEU A 72 -6.63 5.94 7.72
N HIS A 73 -5.78 4.94 7.53
CA HIS A 73 -4.37 5.16 7.17
C HIS A 73 -4.21 5.52 5.70
N VAL A 74 -3.25 6.40 5.44
CA VAL A 74 -2.85 6.72 4.06
C VAL A 74 -2.15 5.51 3.46
N GLU A 75 -2.61 5.12 2.30
CA GLU A 75 -2.12 3.97 1.54
C GLU A 75 -0.90 4.33 0.67
N SER A 76 -0.36 3.31 -0.02
CA SER A 76 0.71 3.42 -1.04
C SER A 76 2.12 3.69 -0.52
N SER A 77 2.30 3.85 0.79
CA SER A 77 3.64 4.01 1.39
C SER A 77 3.71 3.26 2.71
N PRO A 78 4.77 2.48 2.98
CA PRO A 78 4.98 1.88 4.28
C PRO A 78 5.23 2.98 5.32
N GLN A 79 4.55 2.87 6.46
CA GLN A 79 4.70 3.83 7.57
C GLN A 79 5.80 3.40 8.55
N LEU A 80 6.43 2.24 8.30
CA LEU A 80 7.67 1.80 8.92
C LEU A 80 8.59 1.27 7.84
N ALA A 81 9.79 1.85 7.74
CA ALA A 81 10.86 1.39 6.88
C ALA A 81 12.18 1.38 7.67
N LEU A 82 12.87 0.26 7.63
CA LEU A 82 14.19 0.08 8.21
C LEU A 82 15.16 -0.33 7.12
N ASN A 83 16.36 0.22 7.14
CA ASN A 83 17.47 -0.20 6.30
C ASN A 83 18.68 -0.50 7.19
N VAL A 84 19.37 -1.60 6.90
CA VAL A 84 20.71 -1.89 7.42
C VAL A 84 21.56 -2.30 6.24
N GLY A 85 22.66 -1.58 6.05
CA GLY A 85 23.55 -1.77 4.91
C GLY A 85 25.02 -1.90 5.31
N LEU A 86 25.77 -2.53 4.41
CA LEU A 86 27.21 -2.56 4.41
C LEU A 86 27.69 -1.94 3.11
N ASP A 87 28.47 -0.89 3.18
CA ASP A 87 29.12 -0.23 2.06
C ASP A 87 30.60 -0.49 2.09
N TYR A 88 31.15 -0.95 0.98
CA TYR A 88 32.58 -1.17 0.79
C TYR A 88 33.12 -0.25 -0.31
N ARG A 89 34.20 0.46 0.02
CA ARG A 89 35.02 1.23 -0.91
C ARG A 89 36.45 0.69 -0.92
N GLY A 90 36.74 -0.11 -1.94
CA GLY A 90 38.00 -0.80 -2.06
C GLY A 90 39.06 -0.04 -2.85
N PRO A 91 40.28 -0.60 -2.91
CA PRO A 91 41.36 -0.04 -3.70
C PRO A 91 41.00 -0.02 -5.19
N ARG A 92 41.66 0.85 -5.95
CA ARG A 92 41.46 0.98 -7.41
C ARG A 92 40.01 1.28 -7.80
N ASN A 93 39.27 2.00 -6.91
CA ASN A 93 37.90 2.47 -7.10
C ASN A 93 36.84 1.35 -7.29
N TRP A 94 37.07 0.19 -6.67
CA TRP A 94 36.01 -0.79 -6.48
C TRP A 94 35.02 -0.28 -5.41
N PHE A 95 33.76 -0.56 -5.62
CA PHE A 95 32.72 -0.37 -4.60
C PHE A 95 31.76 -1.53 -4.62
N ALA A 96 31.23 -1.84 -3.46
CA ALA A 96 30.17 -2.83 -3.29
C ALA A 96 29.25 -2.43 -2.14
N GLY A 97 28.01 -2.85 -2.19
CA GLY A 97 27.04 -2.62 -1.13
C GLY A 97 26.13 -3.82 -0.95
N LEU A 98 25.69 -4.03 0.27
CA LEU A 98 24.68 -4.99 0.65
C LEU A 98 23.65 -4.27 1.52
N ASN A 99 22.37 -4.34 1.17
CA ASN A 99 21.29 -3.63 1.83
C ASN A 99 20.18 -4.60 2.21
N PHE A 100 19.92 -4.72 3.49
CA PHE A 100 18.74 -5.37 4.05
C PHE A 100 17.71 -4.30 4.37
N ASN A 101 16.49 -4.46 3.85
CA ASN A 101 15.38 -3.56 4.12
C ASN A 101 14.23 -4.34 4.75
N TYR A 102 13.57 -3.72 5.73
CA TYR A 102 12.33 -4.20 6.32
C TYR A 102 11.26 -3.12 6.22
N TYR A 103 10.06 -3.51 5.82
CA TYR A 103 8.90 -2.63 5.67
C TYR A 103 7.70 -3.19 6.41
N ASP A 104 6.93 -2.33 7.04
CA ASP A 104 5.63 -2.67 7.67
C ASP A 104 4.67 -1.48 7.60
N LYS A 105 3.46 -1.69 8.08
CA LYS A 105 2.38 -0.70 8.07
C LYS A 105 2.09 -0.15 6.67
N LEU A 106 2.04 -1.03 5.68
CA LEU A 106 1.54 -0.73 4.35
C LEU A 106 0.07 -1.10 4.28
N TYR A 107 -0.76 -0.18 3.80
CA TYR A 107 -2.20 -0.35 3.73
C TYR A 107 -2.68 -0.43 2.30
N LEU A 108 -3.73 -1.25 2.08
CA LEU A 108 -4.34 -1.43 0.77
C LEU A 108 -5.08 -0.16 0.35
N SER A 109 -4.98 0.18 -0.94
CA SER A 109 -5.69 1.33 -1.49
C SER A 109 -7.20 1.16 -1.40
N MET A 110 -7.84 2.19 -0.90
CA MET A 110 -9.28 2.23 -0.67
C MET A 110 -10.06 2.41 -1.97
N ASN A 111 -11.27 1.86 -2.00
CA ASN A 111 -12.21 2.12 -3.07
C ASN A 111 -13.10 3.33 -2.68
N PRO A 112 -12.92 4.51 -3.28
CA PRO A 112 -13.63 5.70 -2.87
C PRO A 112 -15.14 5.58 -3.08
N TYR A 113 -15.58 4.90 -4.11
CA TYR A 113 -17.00 4.74 -4.43
C TYR A 113 -17.78 3.97 -3.36
N TYR A 114 -17.18 2.92 -2.80
CA TYR A 114 -17.85 2.06 -1.80
C TYR A 114 -17.59 2.49 -0.35
N ARG A 115 -16.66 3.42 -0.13
CA ARG A 115 -16.40 4.01 1.19
C ARG A 115 -17.18 5.30 1.43
N THR A 116 -18.40 5.36 0.92
CA THR A 116 -19.31 6.50 1.13
C THR A 116 -20.39 6.15 2.14
N SER A 117 -21.04 7.18 2.70
CA SER A 117 -22.13 7.01 3.66
C SER A 117 -23.31 6.25 3.05
N GLN A 118 -23.70 6.58 1.81
CA GLN A 118 -24.80 5.90 1.13
C GLN A 118 -24.47 4.44 0.81
N ALA A 119 -23.26 4.14 0.36
CA ALA A 119 -22.85 2.75 0.12
C ALA A 119 -22.86 1.94 1.42
N THR A 120 -22.40 2.51 2.51
CA THR A 120 -22.45 1.87 3.84
C THR A 120 -23.87 1.63 4.29
N GLN A 121 -24.77 2.62 4.14
CA GLN A 121 -26.18 2.47 4.49
C GLN A 121 -26.88 1.40 3.62
N TYR A 122 -26.59 1.37 2.34
CA TYR A 122 -27.12 0.35 1.41
C TYR A 122 -26.76 -1.06 1.87
N TYR A 123 -25.49 -1.31 2.20
CA TYR A 123 -25.05 -2.62 2.71
C TYR A 123 -25.62 -2.95 4.09
N ALA A 124 -25.73 -1.96 4.97
CA ALA A 124 -26.36 -2.13 6.26
C ALA A 124 -27.81 -2.61 6.13
N ASN A 125 -28.57 -1.97 5.25
CA ASN A 125 -29.96 -2.33 4.98
C ASN A 125 -30.09 -3.76 4.44
N ILE A 126 -29.21 -4.18 3.51
CA ILE A 126 -29.23 -5.56 3.00
C ILE A 126 -28.96 -6.56 4.12
N ILE A 127 -27.95 -6.33 4.96
CA ILE A 127 -27.59 -7.24 6.04
C ILE A 127 -28.73 -7.32 7.08
N ILE A 128 -29.30 -6.18 7.46
CA ILE A 128 -30.42 -6.11 8.41
C ILE A 128 -31.64 -6.84 7.87
N ASN A 129 -32.05 -6.56 6.64
CA ASN A 129 -33.23 -7.19 6.02
C ASN A 129 -33.09 -8.71 5.92
N GLU A 130 -31.91 -9.22 5.60
CA GLU A 130 -31.68 -10.67 5.57
C GLU A 130 -31.68 -11.29 6.97
N SER A 131 -31.18 -10.57 7.97
CA SER A 131 -31.17 -11.02 9.38
C SER A 131 -32.59 -11.07 9.99
N GLN A 132 -33.51 -10.31 9.44
CA GLN A 132 -34.92 -10.25 9.91
C GLN A 132 -35.83 -11.27 9.20
N LYS A 133 -35.37 -11.97 8.16
CA LYS A 133 -36.16 -13.01 7.49
C LYS A 133 -36.31 -14.24 8.37
N GLY A 134 -37.38 -14.30 9.13
CA GLY A 134 -37.81 -15.52 9.81
C GLY A 134 -37.90 -15.50 11.33
N SER A 135 -37.66 -14.37 11.98
CA SER A 135 -37.89 -14.24 13.42
C SER A 135 -38.03 -12.78 13.84
N ASP A 136 -38.66 -12.56 15.01
CA ASP A 136 -38.69 -11.28 15.68
C ASP A 136 -37.29 -10.66 15.78
N MET A 137 -37.23 -9.34 15.75
CA MET A 137 -35.97 -8.56 15.72
C MET A 137 -35.05 -8.99 16.88
N ASN A 138 -34.12 -9.85 16.61
CA ASN A 138 -33.20 -10.40 17.60
C ASN A 138 -31.98 -9.49 17.75
N VAL A 139 -31.70 -9.06 18.98
CA VAL A 139 -30.54 -8.25 19.35
C VAL A 139 -29.22 -8.86 18.85
N GLU A 140 -29.10 -10.19 18.84
CA GLU A 140 -27.93 -10.89 18.36
C GLU A 140 -27.76 -10.77 16.82
N ALA A 141 -28.85 -10.80 16.06
CA ALA A 141 -28.81 -10.56 14.61
C ALA A 141 -28.38 -9.12 14.29
N MET A 142 -28.85 -8.14 15.05
CA MET A 142 -28.40 -6.74 14.91
C MET A 142 -26.93 -6.56 15.27
N LYS A 143 -26.44 -7.20 16.33
CA LYS A 143 -25.02 -7.19 16.68
C LYS A 143 -24.15 -7.86 15.61
N ALA A 144 -24.63 -8.96 15.05
CA ALA A 144 -23.95 -9.65 13.94
C ALA A 144 -23.88 -8.77 12.68
N ALA A 145 -24.97 -8.07 12.35
CA ALA A 145 -25.00 -7.11 11.25
C ALA A 145 -24.03 -5.95 11.46
N ALA A 146 -24.01 -5.37 12.65
CA ALA A 146 -23.09 -4.29 13.00
C ALA A 146 -21.62 -4.73 12.93
N ARG A 147 -21.31 -5.95 13.40
CA ARG A 147 -19.97 -6.55 13.23
C ARG A 147 -19.61 -6.72 11.76
N GLY A 148 -20.51 -7.28 10.95
CA GLY A 148 -20.30 -7.47 9.51
C GLY A 148 -20.02 -6.15 8.76
N ILE A 149 -20.73 -5.07 9.10
CA ILE A 149 -20.50 -3.73 8.54
C ILE A 149 -19.12 -3.20 8.94
N ARG A 150 -18.75 -3.34 10.21
CA ARG A 150 -17.44 -2.92 10.71
C ARG A 150 -16.32 -3.69 10.02
N ASP A 151 -16.45 -5.01 9.89
CA ASP A 151 -15.45 -5.87 9.26
C ASP A 151 -15.32 -5.57 7.76
N MET A 152 -16.44 -5.26 7.09
CA MET A 152 -16.41 -4.79 5.70
C MET A 152 -15.66 -3.48 5.53
N ARG A 153 -15.76 -2.57 6.51
CA ARG A 153 -15.10 -1.26 6.46
C ARG A 153 -13.68 -1.26 7.01
N ALA A 154 -13.23 -2.34 7.66
CA ALA A 154 -11.87 -2.44 8.14
C ALA A 154 -10.88 -2.25 6.99
N GLN A 155 -9.92 -1.37 7.17
CA GLN A 155 -8.85 -1.17 6.20
C GLN A 155 -7.88 -2.35 6.28
N GLU A 156 -7.53 -2.90 5.12
CA GLU A 156 -6.58 -4.01 5.06
C GLU A 156 -5.15 -3.49 5.20
N LYS A 157 -4.44 -4.05 6.18
CA LYS A 157 -3.00 -3.85 6.38
C LYS A 157 -2.27 -5.07 5.82
N PHE A 158 -1.20 -4.84 5.04
CA PHE A 158 -0.33 -5.93 4.62
C PHE A 158 0.60 -6.39 5.75
N GLY A 159 1.04 -7.65 5.69
CA GLY A 159 2.10 -8.14 6.56
C GLY A 159 3.42 -7.44 6.28
N GLY A 160 4.26 -7.32 7.31
CA GLY A 160 5.62 -6.82 7.16
C GLY A 160 6.45 -7.75 6.26
N TYR A 161 7.40 -7.18 5.54
CA TYR A 161 8.28 -7.95 4.65
C TYR A 161 9.70 -7.38 4.63
N CYS A 162 10.62 -8.22 4.18
CA CYS A 162 12.01 -7.80 4.00
C CYS A 162 12.50 -8.06 2.57
N THR A 163 13.50 -7.31 2.16
CA THR A 163 14.22 -7.49 0.90
C THR A 163 15.72 -7.39 1.14
N LEU A 164 16.48 -8.13 0.35
CA LEU A 164 17.93 -8.06 0.31
C LEU A 164 18.38 -7.63 -1.09
N SER A 165 19.24 -6.64 -1.16
CA SER A 165 19.79 -6.11 -2.42
C SER A 165 21.29 -5.95 -2.30
N ALA A 166 22.00 -6.16 -3.41
CA ALA A 166 23.44 -5.96 -3.46
C ALA A 166 23.82 -5.21 -4.73
N ASN A 167 24.90 -4.48 -4.63
CA ASN A 167 25.51 -3.84 -5.79
C ASN A 167 27.02 -3.99 -5.78
N VAL A 168 27.62 -4.01 -6.96
CA VAL A 168 29.07 -3.99 -7.16
C VAL A 168 29.40 -3.17 -8.37
N GLY A 169 30.50 -2.46 -8.33
CA GLY A 169 30.95 -1.68 -9.46
C GLY A 169 32.41 -1.24 -9.36
N LYS A 170 32.88 -0.65 -10.43
CA LYS A 170 34.24 -0.14 -10.53
C LYS A 170 34.33 1.05 -11.45
N ASN A 171 35.22 1.98 -11.09
CA ASN A 171 35.58 3.12 -11.90
C ASN A 171 37.04 3.03 -12.35
N TRP A 172 37.29 3.36 -13.60
CA TRP A 172 38.62 3.55 -14.13
C TRP A 172 38.80 5.02 -14.56
N TYR A 173 39.85 5.66 -14.07
CA TYR A 173 40.23 7.01 -14.51
C TYR A 173 41.35 6.90 -15.54
N ILE A 174 41.08 7.42 -16.73
CA ILE A 174 42.00 7.41 -17.86
C ILE A 174 42.57 8.84 -18.03
N HIS A 175 43.87 8.98 -17.88
CA HIS A 175 44.59 10.26 -17.93
C HIS A 175 44.02 11.35 -16.96
N ARG A 176 43.30 10.96 -15.88
CA ARG A 176 42.64 11.88 -14.91
C ARG A 176 41.56 12.79 -15.53
N VAL A 177 41.22 12.60 -16.80
CA VAL A 177 40.23 13.39 -17.55
C VAL A 177 38.99 12.57 -17.81
N TYR A 178 39.15 11.33 -18.24
CA TYR A 178 38.03 10.46 -18.58
C TYR A 178 37.78 9.46 -17.47
N MET A 179 36.50 9.13 -17.25
CA MET A 179 36.10 8.09 -16.34
C MET A 179 35.21 7.08 -17.06
N LEU A 180 35.63 5.83 -17.07
CA LEU A 180 34.83 4.69 -17.49
C LEU A 180 34.40 3.96 -16.22
N GLY A 181 33.16 3.54 -16.12
CA GLY A 181 32.68 2.78 -14.99
C GLY A 181 31.56 1.80 -15.34
N PHE A 182 31.37 0.84 -14.48
CA PHE A 182 30.19 -0.02 -14.48
C PHE A 182 29.66 -0.19 -13.07
N SER A 183 28.35 -0.47 -12.96
CA SER A 183 27.73 -0.98 -11.74
C SER A 183 26.68 -2.03 -12.08
N LEU A 184 26.73 -3.12 -11.35
CA LEU A 184 25.71 -4.17 -11.36
C LEU A 184 24.94 -4.08 -10.04
N GLU A 185 23.63 -3.95 -10.12
CA GLU A 185 22.71 -4.01 -8.97
C GLU A 185 21.84 -5.25 -9.09
N VAL A 186 21.65 -5.95 -8.00
CA VAL A 186 20.75 -7.10 -7.87
C VAL A 186 19.75 -6.77 -6.76
N LYS A 187 18.47 -6.68 -7.09
CA LYS A 187 17.36 -6.44 -6.14
C LYS A 187 16.62 -7.72 -5.85
N ASN A 188 16.08 -7.80 -4.64
CA ASN A 188 15.31 -8.95 -4.17
C ASN A 188 16.07 -10.27 -4.37
N ILE A 189 17.28 -10.37 -3.81
CA ILE A 189 18.15 -11.56 -3.91
C ILE A 189 17.47 -12.81 -3.34
N LEU A 190 16.57 -12.62 -2.36
CA LEU A 190 15.78 -13.70 -1.77
C LEU A 190 14.70 -14.26 -2.70
N ASN A 191 14.49 -13.63 -3.85
CA ASN A 191 13.50 -13.99 -4.87
C ASN A 191 12.08 -14.18 -4.31
N ASN A 192 11.71 -13.39 -3.32
CA ASN A 192 10.38 -13.49 -2.73
C ASN A 192 9.36 -12.74 -3.60
N GLN A 193 8.47 -13.47 -4.25
CA GLN A 193 7.41 -12.96 -5.13
C GLN A 193 6.05 -12.89 -4.43
N ASP A 194 5.92 -13.39 -3.20
CA ASP A 194 4.66 -13.37 -2.45
C ASP A 194 4.45 -12.07 -1.68
N ILE A 195 5.39 -11.13 -1.77
CA ILE A 195 5.31 -9.83 -1.13
C ILE A 195 4.27 -8.96 -1.84
N ARG A 196 3.22 -8.58 -1.13
CA ARG A 196 2.20 -7.64 -1.61
C ARG A 196 2.73 -6.22 -1.50
N THR A 197 2.89 -5.56 -2.63
CA THR A 197 3.42 -4.19 -2.72
C THR A 197 2.34 -3.13 -2.87
N GLY A 198 1.10 -3.54 -3.11
CA GLY A 198 -0.03 -2.66 -3.32
C GLY A 198 -1.26 -3.41 -3.79
N GLY A 199 -2.20 -2.69 -4.33
CA GLY A 199 -3.45 -3.21 -4.84
C GLY A 199 -4.62 -2.31 -4.49
N TYR A 200 -5.82 -2.82 -4.61
CA TYR A 200 -7.04 -2.08 -4.25
C TYR A 200 -8.14 -3.01 -3.74
N GLU A 201 -8.91 -2.50 -2.80
CA GLU A 201 -10.08 -3.20 -2.28
C GLU A 201 -11.24 -3.17 -3.29
N GLN A 202 -12.07 -4.20 -3.29
CA GLN A 202 -13.26 -4.22 -4.12
C GLN A 202 -14.51 -3.72 -3.37
N MET A 203 -14.61 -3.93 -2.07
CA MET A 203 -15.69 -3.47 -1.17
C MET A 203 -17.10 -3.86 -1.62
N ARG A 204 -17.23 -4.76 -2.58
CA ARG A 204 -18.54 -5.29 -3.00
C ARG A 204 -18.99 -6.38 -2.06
N LEU A 205 -20.29 -6.42 -1.75
CA LEU A 205 -20.88 -7.43 -0.89
C LEU A 205 -21.04 -8.74 -1.65
N ARG A 206 -20.51 -9.83 -1.09
CA ARG A 206 -20.78 -11.20 -1.49
C ARG A 206 -21.77 -11.80 -0.51
N ARG A 207 -22.86 -12.33 -1.03
CA ARG A 207 -23.86 -13.08 -0.29
C ARG A 207 -23.70 -14.58 -0.56
N VAL A 208 -23.46 -15.36 0.48
CA VAL A 208 -23.29 -16.81 0.39
C VAL A 208 -24.37 -17.48 1.22
N ARG A 209 -25.16 -18.35 0.62
CA ARG A 209 -26.11 -19.19 1.35
C ARG A 209 -25.38 -20.40 1.91
N THR A 210 -25.52 -20.63 3.21
CA THR A 210 -25.00 -21.80 3.90
C THR A 210 -26.15 -22.53 4.59
N PRO A 211 -25.98 -23.79 5.01
CA PRO A 211 -27.02 -24.51 5.77
C PRO A 211 -27.47 -23.79 7.03
N GLU A 212 -26.56 -23.01 7.67
CA GLU A 212 -26.83 -22.23 8.87
C GLU A 212 -27.44 -20.85 8.59
N GLY A 213 -27.68 -20.50 7.29
CA GLY A 213 -28.25 -19.20 6.91
C GLY A 213 -27.44 -18.46 5.86
N VAL A 214 -27.58 -17.15 5.84
CA VAL A 214 -26.91 -16.27 4.87
C VAL A 214 -25.69 -15.63 5.54
N LYS A 215 -24.51 -15.86 4.96
CA LYS A 215 -23.27 -15.18 5.35
C LYS A 215 -22.94 -14.09 4.36
N PHE A 216 -22.45 -12.95 4.88
CA PHE A 216 -21.99 -11.82 4.07
C PHE A 216 -20.48 -11.69 4.21
N SER A 217 -19.81 -11.46 3.09
CA SER A 217 -18.40 -11.12 3.04
C SER A 217 -18.18 -10.09 1.93
N ARG A 218 -17.06 -9.41 1.96
CA ARG A 218 -16.64 -8.62 0.80
C ARG A 218 -15.99 -9.51 -0.25
N PHE A 219 -15.97 -9.05 -1.50
CA PHE A 219 -15.14 -9.66 -2.53
C PHE A 219 -13.67 -9.50 -2.18
N ASP A 220 -12.88 -10.48 -2.59
CA ASP A 220 -11.44 -10.47 -2.36
C ASP A 220 -10.80 -9.24 -3.02
N SER A 221 -9.86 -8.63 -2.31
CA SER A 221 -9.08 -7.51 -2.81
C SER A 221 -8.20 -7.94 -3.99
N LYS A 222 -7.75 -6.99 -4.79
CA LYS A 222 -6.76 -7.21 -5.85
C LYS A 222 -5.40 -6.75 -5.36
N TYR A 223 -4.38 -7.56 -5.58
CA TYR A 223 -3.04 -7.28 -5.09
C TYR A 223 -2.04 -7.16 -6.23
N PHE A 224 -1.07 -6.29 -6.03
CA PHE A 224 0.15 -6.22 -6.81
C PHE A 224 1.26 -6.87 -6.00
N TYR A 225 2.09 -7.64 -6.67
CA TYR A 225 3.17 -8.38 -6.05
C TYR A 225 4.52 -7.84 -6.50
N MET A 226 5.51 -8.03 -5.64
CA MET A 226 6.89 -7.68 -5.96
C MET A 226 7.41 -8.57 -7.10
N LEU A 227 8.19 -8.00 -7.96
CA LEU A 227 8.96 -8.76 -8.94
C LEU A 227 9.97 -9.66 -8.22
N GLY A 228 10.27 -10.80 -8.79
CA GLY A 228 11.37 -11.65 -8.35
C GLY A 228 12.72 -10.93 -8.42
N THR A 229 13.80 -11.67 -8.36
CA THR A 229 15.14 -11.10 -8.47
C THR A 229 15.29 -10.33 -9.77
N THR A 230 15.73 -9.09 -9.68
CA THR A 230 15.97 -8.22 -10.84
C THR A 230 17.42 -7.76 -10.86
N TYR A 231 17.94 -7.62 -12.07
CA TYR A 231 19.31 -7.21 -12.35
C TYR A 231 19.31 -5.92 -13.14
N TYR A 232 20.19 -5.01 -12.75
CA TYR A 232 20.40 -3.76 -13.46
C TYR A 232 21.89 -3.56 -13.68
N LEU A 233 22.34 -3.55 -14.95
CA LEU A 233 23.71 -3.24 -15.33
C LEU A 233 23.75 -1.83 -15.92
N ASN A 234 24.57 -0.98 -15.32
CA ASN A 234 24.87 0.35 -15.83
C ASN A 234 26.34 0.45 -16.25
N VAL A 235 26.59 0.90 -17.46
CA VAL A 235 27.92 1.22 -17.97
C VAL A 235 27.92 2.69 -18.37
N TYR A 236 28.90 3.44 -17.93
CA TYR A 236 28.93 4.88 -18.11
C TYR A 236 30.33 5.37 -18.47
N PHE A 237 30.36 6.38 -19.30
CA PHE A 237 31.58 7.09 -19.69
C PHE A 237 31.38 8.59 -19.46
N ARG A 238 32.32 9.20 -18.78
CA ARG A 238 32.33 10.64 -18.53
C ARG A 238 33.62 11.24 -19.11
N PHE A 239 33.46 12.33 -19.83
CA PHE A 239 34.53 13.11 -20.47
C PHE A 239 34.49 14.56 -20.01
#